data_400e9b2ed684e1239dba09f558e8fc70
#
_entry.id   400e9b2ed684e1239dba09f558e8fc70
#
_cell.length_a   1.000
_cell.length_b   1.000
_cell.length_c   1.000
_cell.angle_alpha   90.00
_cell.angle_beta   90.00
_cell.angle_gamma   90.00
#
_symmetry.space_group_name_H-M   'P 1'
#
loop_
_entity.id
_entity.type
_entity.pdbx_description
1 polymer ?
#
loop_
_entity_poly.entity_id
_entity_poly.type
_entity_poly.pdbx_seq_one_letter_code
_entity_poly.pdbx_strand_id
1 'polypeptide(L)'
;MHFLDHYQLIMVSGKGGVGKTTLSCGLARQLARKHPQETVVLLSTDPAHSLADVLDMAVDNSPQPMEDLPNLQVRALDARALLDQFRQDYGDLLELLIGRGSFVEGDDLTPLWDMGWPGLDELMALLEIQRILREHEAQRVMVDMAPSGHTLSLFALMDFLDTLLHSLDQFQEKHRYMTETLSGHYTPDKTDQFIQDVRQDLDDGRELIQDPQRTACWVVGIPEPMSLLESQRFIEALEELHIPLGGLMINRVQLHEGWAEASQQSVMQSFRELVAGQTPYCVPLQTIEPVGPQALDQIVEWIKPLDRLREDACPQMPPPRWPEPVPPGFDDFIAAGRRLIIVGGKGGVGKTTVAAAISWAMAQGHPEANIRVMSIDPAHSLGDAFDQPLGHEPILLLPNLEGQEVNPEIVLDDFRRDYLWELADMMSGDGNPAEGLQIAYGPAAWREIVSQALPGIDEMLSLITVMDLLEQNSQQLIVLDTAPTGHLLRFLAMPTALGDWLAWIFKLWIKYKDVAGHVDFMGRLRNLRKRVMAAQTKLKDPDYTEFIGVIQNQAAILAEAQRLNQTLFEMGICQRYTVHNRYIPDQPLPGAIFPRQTIVRLPELPTNATPLEQVKGASCLIFSND
;
A
#
# COMPACT_ATOMS: atom_id res chain seq x y z
N MET A 1 -17.70 -7.35 24.94
CA MET A 1 -17.18 -8.02 23.76
C MET A 1 -16.29 -9.17 24.18
N HIS A 2 -16.71 -10.42 23.92
CA HIS A 2 -15.92 -11.62 24.31
C HIS A 2 -15.19 -12.20 23.10
N PHE A 3 -15.39 -11.64 21.92
CA PHE A 3 -14.91 -12.20 20.66
C PHE A 3 -13.40 -11.98 20.41
N LEU A 4 -12.73 -11.10 21.16
CA LEU A 4 -11.28 -10.86 21.03
C LEU A 4 -10.46 -11.52 22.17
N ASP A 5 -11.09 -12.04 23.20
CA ASP A 5 -10.43 -12.38 24.47
C ASP A 5 -9.39 -13.51 24.38
N HIS A 6 -9.52 -14.38 23.42
CA HIS A 6 -8.67 -15.57 23.29
C HIS A 6 -7.52 -15.41 22.30
N TYR A 7 -7.53 -14.38 21.48
CA TYR A 7 -6.48 -14.16 20.50
C TYR A 7 -5.24 -13.49 21.11
N GLN A 8 -4.07 -13.91 20.64
CA GLN A 8 -2.78 -13.30 20.96
C GLN A 8 -2.43 -12.22 19.94
N LEU A 9 -2.76 -12.45 18.67
CA LEU A 9 -2.56 -11.54 17.56
C LEU A 9 -3.92 -11.16 16.94
N ILE A 10 -4.21 -9.88 16.93
CA ILE A 10 -5.43 -9.34 16.32
C ILE A 10 -5.01 -8.31 15.28
N MET A 11 -5.32 -8.59 14.03
CA MET A 11 -5.05 -7.70 12.91
C MET A 11 -6.33 -7.01 12.49
N VAL A 12 -6.29 -5.70 12.27
CA VAL A 12 -7.43 -4.91 11.80
C VAL A 12 -7.09 -4.33 10.45
N SER A 13 -7.79 -4.78 9.40
CA SER A 13 -7.54 -4.38 8.02
C SER A 13 -8.82 -3.94 7.31
N GLY A 14 -8.71 -3.46 6.10
CA GLY A 14 -9.81 -2.98 5.25
C GLY A 14 -9.40 -1.79 4.41
N LYS A 15 -10.34 -1.29 3.58
CA LYS A 15 -10.12 -0.13 2.71
C LYS A 15 -9.55 1.07 3.45
N GLY A 16 -8.80 1.92 2.74
CA GLY A 16 -8.36 3.20 3.29
C GLY A 16 -9.54 4.07 3.73
N GLY A 17 -9.41 4.72 4.92
CA GLY A 17 -10.41 5.68 5.42
C GLY A 17 -11.69 5.09 6.01
N VAL A 18 -11.81 3.76 6.14
CA VAL A 18 -12.99 3.12 6.78
C VAL A 18 -13.00 3.23 8.32
N GLY A 19 -11.92 3.72 8.93
CA GLY A 19 -11.79 3.89 10.38
C GLY A 19 -11.06 2.76 11.10
N LYS A 20 -10.17 2.03 10.41
CA LYS A 20 -9.33 0.98 11.00
C LYS A 20 -8.62 1.44 12.26
N THR A 21 -7.81 2.49 12.15
CA THR A 21 -7.00 3.04 13.24
C THR A 21 -7.85 3.42 14.47
N THR A 22 -8.99 4.07 14.25
CA THR A 22 -9.92 4.43 15.34
C THR A 22 -10.45 3.20 16.07
N LEU A 23 -10.85 2.17 15.31
CA LEU A 23 -11.36 0.93 15.88
C LEU A 23 -10.25 0.12 16.56
N SER A 24 -9.07 0.01 15.95
CA SER A 24 -7.89 -0.64 16.54
C SER A 24 -7.52 -0.01 17.88
N CYS A 25 -7.46 1.33 17.95
CA CYS A 25 -7.19 2.07 19.19
C CYS A 25 -8.25 1.79 20.27
N GLY A 26 -9.52 1.88 19.93
CA GLY A 26 -10.61 1.64 20.87
C GLY A 26 -10.63 0.20 21.39
N LEU A 27 -10.46 -0.78 20.50
CA LEU A 27 -10.45 -2.20 20.84
C LEU A 27 -9.21 -2.58 21.68
N ALA A 28 -8.03 -2.04 21.37
CA ALA A 28 -6.82 -2.26 22.16
C ALA A 28 -6.97 -1.72 23.58
N ARG A 29 -7.55 -0.51 23.73
CA ARG A 29 -7.86 0.06 25.03
C ARG A 29 -8.84 -0.81 25.84
N GLN A 30 -9.86 -1.35 25.20
CA GLN A 30 -10.81 -2.25 25.83
C GLN A 30 -10.16 -3.55 26.28
N LEU A 31 -9.29 -4.16 25.44
CA LEU A 31 -8.53 -5.35 25.79
C LEU A 31 -7.64 -5.10 27.01
N ALA A 32 -6.89 -4.01 27.03
CA ALA A 32 -6.01 -3.65 28.14
C ALA A 32 -6.76 -3.47 29.45
N ARG A 33 -7.97 -2.85 29.43
CA ARG A 33 -8.84 -2.73 30.62
C ARG A 33 -9.34 -4.08 31.11
N LYS A 34 -9.67 -4.97 30.19
CA LYS A 34 -10.21 -6.29 30.50
C LYS A 34 -9.14 -7.24 31.04
N HIS A 35 -7.93 -7.08 30.59
CA HIS A 35 -6.77 -7.89 30.97
C HIS A 35 -5.67 -7.05 31.65
N PRO A 36 -5.92 -6.52 32.87
CA PRO A 36 -5.03 -5.56 33.53
C PRO A 36 -3.68 -6.15 33.97
N GLN A 37 -3.54 -7.48 33.96
CA GLN A 37 -2.31 -8.17 34.28
C GLN A 37 -1.50 -8.58 33.04
N GLU A 38 -2.04 -8.36 31.85
CA GLU A 38 -1.39 -8.68 30.59
C GLU A 38 -0.90 -7.39 29.93
N THR A 39 0.27 -7.43 29.31
CA THR A 39 0.74 -6.35 28.45
C THR A 39 0.07 -6.49 27.08
N VAL A 40 -0.60 -5.43 26.66
CA VAL A 40 -1.19 -5.31 25.33
C VAL A 40 -0.36 -4.31 24.53
N VAL A 41 0.05 -4.67 23.32
CA VAL A 41 0.73 -3.76 22.38
C VAL A 41 -0.23 -3.39 21.26
N LEU A 42 -0.44 -2.10 21.05
CA LEU A 42 -1.07 -1.55 19.87
C LEU A 42 0.02 -1.08 18.91
N LEU A 43 0.09 -1.69 17.75
CA LEU A 43 1.13 -1.50 16.77
C LEU A 43 0.52 -1.03 15.45
N SER A 44 1.08 0.00 14.82
CA SER A 44 0.69 0.40 13.47
C SER A 44 1.79 0.08 12.46
N THR A 45 1.37 -0.51 11.34
CA THR A 45 2.19 -0.71 10.14
C THR A 45 1.90 0.35 9.07
N ASP A 46 0.98 1.29 9.33
CA ASP A 46 0.64 2.37 8.40
C ASP A 46 1.68 3.50 8.51
N PRO A 47 2.43 3.79 7.45
CA PRO A 47 3.45 4.84 7.44
C PRO A 47 2.86 6.26 7.61
N ALA A 48 1.54 6.41 7.56
CA ALA A 48 0.87 7.71 7.67
C ALA A 48 0.81 8.29 9.10
N HIS A 49 1.38 7.61 10.12
CA HIS A 49 1.40 8.04 11.53
C HIS A 49 0.02 8.36 12.11
N SER A 50 -1.02 7.69 11.65
CA SER A 50 -2.40 7.95 12.03
C SER A 50 -2.73 7.61 13.49
N LEU A 51 -1.91 6.78 14.18
CA LEU A 51 -2.07 6.48 15.60
C LEU A 51 -1.92 7.73 16.48
N ALA A 52 -0.91 8.56 16.21
CA ALA A 52 -0.64 9.77 16.99
C ALA A 52 -1.84 10.74 16.94
N ASP A 53 -2.42 10.90 15.74
CA ASP A 53 -3.56 11.79 15.51
C ASP A 53 -4.83 11.29 16.24
N VAL A 54 -5.07 9.96 16.25
CA VAL A 54 -6.27 9.34 16.86
C VAL A 54 -6.16 9.26 18.38
N LEU A 55 -4.97 8.97 18.91
CA LEU A 55 -4.72 8.87 20.34
C LEU A 55 -4.49 10.23 21.03
N ASP A 56 -4.25 11.28 20.27
CA ASP A 56 -3.86 12.64 20.75
C ASP A 56 -2.59 12.57 21.61
N MET A 57 -1.59 11.78 21.16
CA MET A 57 -0.30 11.64 21.82
C MET A 57 0.82 11.45 20.80
N ALA A 58 2.06 11.80 21.17
CA ALA A 58 3.20 11.46 20.35
C ALA A 58 3.40 9.93 20.35
N VAL A 59 3.59 9.34 19.18
CA VAL A 59 3.87 7.91 19.02
C VAL A 59 5.06 7.77 18.09
N ASP A 60 6.06 6.99 18.51
CA ASP A 60 7.25 6.70 17.73
C ASP A 60 7.52 5.17 17.67
N ASN A 61 8.71 4.80 17.19
CA ASN A 61 9.11 3.38 17.09
C ASN A 61 9.38 2.73 18.46
N SER A 62 9.47 3.49 19.55
CA SER A 62 9.67 2.96 20.90
C SER A 62 8.32 2.67 21.55
N PRO A 63 8.13 1.52 22.24
CA PRO A 63 6.90 1.24 22.97
C PRO A 63 6.64 2.30 24.04
N GLN A 64 5.49 2.96 23.96
CA GLN A 64 5.09 4.01 24.90
C GLN A 64 3.84 3.60 25.66
N PRO A 65 3.87 3.51 27.02
CA PRO A 65 2.69 3.21 27.81
C PRO A 65 1.70 4.38 27.77
N MET A 66 0.41 4.07 27.71
CA MET A 66 -0.62 5.10 27.86
C MET A 66 -0.74 5.53 29.32
N GLU A 67 -0.92 6.85 29.55
CA GLU A 67 -0.98 7.40 30.93
C GLU A 67 -2.14 6.81 31.74
N ASP A 68 -3.31 6.63 31.14
CA ASP A 68 -4.52 6.10 31.80
C ASP A 68 -4.59 4.57 31.80
N LEU A 69 -3.78 3.88 31.00
CA LEU A 69 -3.73 2.43 30.85
C LEU A 69 -2.27 1.95 30.69
N PRO A 70 -1.48 1.87 31.79
CA PRO A 70 -0.05 1.56 31.71
C PRO A 70 0.29 0.20 31.11
N ASN A 71 -0.64 -0.74 31.09
CA ASN A 71 -0.50 -2.05 30.46
C ASN A 71 -0.81 -2.04 28.96
N LEU A 72 -1.24 -0.90 28.38
CA LEU A 72 -1.34 -0.69 26.95
C LEU A 72 -0.13 0.11 26.46
N GLN A 73 0.69 -0.53 25.67
CA GLN A 73 1.84 0.09 25.01
C GLN A 73 1.48 0.40 23.56
N VAL A 74 1.82 1.58 23.10
CA VAL A 74 1.55 2.04 21.72
C VAL A 74 2.86 2.22 20.98
N ARG A 75 2.90 1.78 19.73
CA ARG A 75 4.09 1.86 18.87
C ARG A 75 3.71 2.06 17.41
N ALA A 76 4.36 3.00 16.73
CA ALA A 76 4.33 3.11 15.27
C ALA A 76 5.65 2.57 14.72
N LEU A 77 5.61 1.56 13.87
CA LEU A 77 6.82 0.96 13.33
C LEU A 77 7.52 1.93 12.37
N ASP A 78 8.80 2.15 12.62
CA ASP A 78 9.69 2.79 11.68
C ASP A 78 10.52 1.71 10.96
N ALA A 79 10.11 1.42 9.75
CA ALA A 79 10.74 0.38 8.95
C ALA A 79 12.22 0.67 8.66
N ARG A 80 12.60 1.96 8.51
CA ARG A 80 14.01 2.32 8.33
C ARG A 80 14.83 2.01 9.56
N ALA A 81 14.33 2.36 10.74
CA ALA A 81 15.03 2.05 11.99
C ALA A 81 15.15 0.53 12.21
N LEU A 82 14.13 -0.25 11.84
CA LEU A 82 14.17 -1.71 11.90
C LEU A 82 15.16 -2.30 10.89
N LEU A 83 15.23 -1.75 9.68
CA LEU A 83 16.20 -2.15 8.66
C LEU A 83 17.63 -1.84 9.10
N ASP A 84 17.87 -0.65 9.67
CA ASP A 84 19.18 -0.27 10.18
C ASP A 84 19.63 -1.22 11.30
N GLN A 85 18.70 -1.62 12.18
CA GLN A 85 18.95 -2.60 13.22
C GLN A 85 19.28 -3.98 12.61
N PHE A 86 18.47 -4.45 11.66
CA PHE A 86 18.69 -5.71 10.96
C PHE A 86 20.06 -5.75 10.26
N ARG A 87 20.43 -4.63 9.62
CA ARG A 87 21.75 -4.47 9.00
C ARG A 87 22.89 -4.53 10.03
N GLN A 88 22.71 -3.91 11.20
CA GLN A 88 23.70 -3.99 12.28
C GLN A 88 23.87 -5.41 12.81
N ASP A 89 22.76 -6.15 12.94
CA ASP A 89 22.78 -7.48 13.53
C ASP A 89 23.25 -8.57 12.55
N TYR A 90 22.90 -8.43 11.25
CA TYR A 90 23.08 -9.50 10.25
C TYR A 90 23.83 -9.07 8.98
N GLY A 91 24.14 -7.77 8.81
CA GLY A 91 24.77 -7.26 7.58
C GLY A 91 26.05 -7.97 7.19
N ASP A 92 26.97 -8.16 8.15
CA ASP A 92 28.24 -8.87 7.93
C ASP A 92 28.03 -10.33 7.48
N LEU A 93 27.00 -11.01 8.01
CA LEU A 93 26.68 -12.39 7.64
C LEU A 93 26.08 -12.48 6.23
N LEU A 94 25.21 -11.53 5.88
CA LEU A 94 24.64 -11.44 4.55
C LEU A 94 25.69 -11.10 3.50
N GLU A 95 26.59 -10.15 3.78
CA GLU A 95 27.70 -9.82 2.90
C GLU A 95 28.64 -11.04 2.70
N LEU A 96 28.89 -11.80 3.76
CA LEU A 96 29.68 -13.02 3.68
C LEU A 96 28.98 -14.09 2.81
N LEU A 97 27.66 -14.30 2.99
CA LEU A 97 26.88 -15.26 2.19
C LEU A 97 26.85 -14.88 0.71
N ILE A 98 26.60 -13.61 0.42
CA ILE A 98 26.59 -13.10 -0.96
C ILE A 98 28.00 -13.24 -1.58
N GLY A 99 29.04 -12.92 -0.83
CA GLY A 99 30.43 -13.11 -1.28
C GLY A 99 30.81 -14.57 -1.56
N ARG A 100 30.19 -15.54 -0.88
CA ARG A 100 30.35 -16.98 -1.17
C ARG A 100 29.66 -17.41 -2.47
N GLY A 101 28.58 -16.72 -2.85
CA GLY A 101 27.80 -17.01 -4.05
C GLY A 101 28.16 -16.17 -5.27
N SER A 102 28.93 -15.07 -5.11
CA SER A 102 29.21 -14.11 -6.19
C SER A 102 30.67 -13.72 -6.26
N PHE A 103 31.01 -12.98 -7.33
CA PHE A 103 32.29 -12.27 -7.46
C PHE A 103 32.25 -10.85 -6.94
N VAL A 104 31.10 -10.41 -6.42
CA VAL A 104 30.87 -9.05 -5.92
C VAL A 104 31.46 -8.93 -4.53
N GLU A 105 32.27 -7.92 -4.29
CA GLU A 105 32.87 -7.65 -2.98
C GLU A 105 31.87 -6.94 -2.07
N GLY A 106 31.96 -7.11 -0.74
CA GLY A 106 31.02 -6.54 0.22
C GLY A 106 30.83 -5.03 0.08
N ASP A 107 31.91 -4.28 -0.20
CA ASP A 107 31.86 -2.83 -0.43
C ASP A 107 30.99 -2.42 -1.64
N ASP A 108 30.82 -3.31 -2.62
CA ASP A 108 29.96 -3.06 -3.78
C ASP A 108 28.48 -3.19 -3.45
N LEU A 109 28.12 -3.86 -2.34
CA LEU A 109 26.76 -4.10 -1.89
C LEU A 109 26.24 -2.98 -0.96
N THR A 110 27.15 -2.20 -0.36
CA THR A 110 26.78 -1.07 0.53
C THR A 110 25.72 -0.15 -0.08
N PRO A 111 25.79 0.24 -1.36
CA PRO A 111 24.75 1.09 -1.96
C PRO A 111 23.36 0.44 -2.01
N LEU A 112 23.24 -0.89 -2.03
CA LEU A 112 21.95 -1.56 -1.99
C LEU A 112 21.22 -1.33 -0.67
N TRP A 113 21.94 -1.32 0.44
CA TRP A 113 21.38 -1.02 1.76
C TRP A 113 20.89 0.43 1.86
N ASP A 114 21.62 1.36 1.23
CA ASP A 114 21.33 2.80 1.31
C ASP A 114 20.17 3.21 0.38
N MET A 115 19.88 2.42 -0.67
CA MET A 115 18.82 2.70 -1.64
C MET A 115 17.39 2.48 -1.12
N GLY A 116 17.23 1.92 0.09
CA GLY A 116 15.93 1.64 0.68
C GLY A 116 15.12 0.65 -0.18
N TRP A 117 15.01 -0.58 0.26
CA TRP A 117 14.27 -1.62 -0.45
C TRP A 117 12.77 -1.45 -0.19
N PRO A 118 11.99 -1.02 -1.18
CA PRO A 118 10.54 -0.95 -0.99
C PRO A 118 9.98 -2.35 -0.71
N GLY A 119 9.03 -2.45 0.23
CA GLY A 119 8.47 -3.74 0.70
C GLY A 119 9.23 -4.37 1.87
N LEU A 120 10.44 -3.92 2.15
CA LEU A 120 11.18 -4.34 3.34
C LEU A 120 10.54 -3.78 4.63
N ASP A 121 9.80 -2.69 4.49
CA ASP A 121 9.04 -2.07 5.58
C ASP A 121 8.01 -3.06 6.15
N GLU A 122 7.27 -3.71 5.27
CA GLU A 122 6.23 -4.67 5.62
C GLU A 122 6.85 -5.94 6.23
N LEU A 123 8.00 -6.37 5.69
CA LEU A 123 8.75 -7.50 6.22
C LEU A 123 9.26 -7.23 7.64
N MET A 124 9.89 -6.09 7.85
CA MET A 124 10.39 -5.72 9.18
C MET A 124 9.25 -5.64 10.20
N ALA A 125 8.07 -5.18 9.78
CA ALA A 125 6.89 -5.17 10.63
C ALA A 125 6.46 -6.58 11.06
N LEU A 126 6.48 -7.55 10.14
CA LEU A 126 6.10 -8.93 10.44
C LEU A 126 7.09 -9.60 11.39
N LEU A 127 8.39 -9.47 11.12
CA LEU A 127 9.44 -10.01 11.99
C LEU A 127 9.38 -9.39 13.39
N GLU A 128 9.06 -8.12 13.50
CA GLU A 128 8.94 -7.43 14.78
C GLU A 128 7.71 -7.89 15.56
N ILE A 129 6.55 -8.08 14.92
CA ILE A 129 5.36 -8.65 15.55
C ILE A 129 5.67 -10.02 16.14
N GLN A 130 6.33 -10.86 15.36
CA GLN A 130 6.74 -12.19 15.79
C GLN A 130 7.73 -12.13 16.96
N ARG A 131 8.73 -11.24 16.91
CA ARG A 131 9.70 -11.03 17.99
C ARG A 131 9.02 -10.64 19.30
N ILE A 132 8.11 -9.67 19.28
CA ILE A 132 7.35 -9.20 20.46
C ILE A 132 6.62 -10.37 21.14
N LEU A 133 5.98 -11.24 20.36
CA LEU A 133 5.24 -12.38 20.91
C LEU A 133 6.15 -13.51 21.38
N ARG A 134 7.23 -13.81 20.67
CA ARG A 134 8.22 -14.84 21.01
C ARG A 134 9.00 -14.49 22.29
N GLU A 135 9.42 -13.24 22.41
CA GLU A 135 10.17 -12.76 23.57
C GLU A 135 9.27 -12.45 24.77
N HIS A 136 7.96 -12.67 24.63
CA HIS A 136 6.95 -12.39 25.67
C HIS A 136 6.95 -10.93 26.15
N GLU A 137 7.35 -9.99 25.28
CA GLU A 137 7.24 -8.55 25.56
C GLU A 137 5.78 -8.13 25.73
N ALA A 138 4.89 -8.80 25.01
CA ALA A 138 3.43 -8.66 25.16
C ALA A 138 2.74 -10.03 25.14
N GLN A 139 1.63 -10.14 25.85
CA GLN A 139 0.73 -11.28 25.80
C GLN A 139 -0.26 -11.15 24.66
N ARG A 140 -0.54 -9.91 24.23
CA ARG A 140 -1.47 -9.61 23.14
C ARG A 140 -0.93 -8.48 22.26
N VAL A 141 -1.07 -8.65 20.96
CA VAL A 141 -0.72 -7.63 19.97
C VAL A 141 -1.95 -7.31 19.14
N MET A 142 -2.32 -6.03 19.12
CA MET A 142 -3.31 -5.48 18.19
C MET A 142 -2.57 -4.73 17.10
N VAL A 143 -2.76 -5.10 15.84
CA VAL A 143 -2.10 -4.48 14.69
C VAL A 143 -3.10 -3.67 13.88
N ASP A 144 -2.86 -2.37 13.81
CA ASP A 144 -3.50 -1.46 12.86
C ASP A 144 -2.79 -1.58 11.52
N MET A 145 -3.40 -2.33 10.59
CA MET A 145 -2.80 -2.66 9.31
C MET A 145 -2.92 -1.50 8.32
N ALA A 146 -1.94 -1.38 7.45
CA ALA A 146 -2.07 -0.56 6.24
C ALA A 146 -3.34 -0.96 5.43
N PRO A 147 -3.79 -0.17 4.44
CA PRO A 147 -4.94 -0.51 3.62
C PRO A 147 -4.83 -1.91 2.97
N SER A 148 -5.97 -2.56 2.73
CA SER A 148 -6.12 -3.97 2.34
C SER A 148 -5.16 -4.47 1.25
N GLY A 149 -4.93 -3.68 0.20
CA GLY A 149 -3.97 -4.04 -0.87
C GLY A 149 -2.55 -4.26 -0.35
N HIS A 150 -2.07 -3.40 0.54
CA HIS A 150 -0.72 -3.52 1.12
C HIS A 150 -0.63 -4.60 2.20
N THR A 151 -1.73 -4.87 2.90
CA THR A 151 -1.79 -5.99 3.84
C THR A 151 -1.56 -7.32 3.15
N LEU A 152 -2.11 -7.51 1.95
CA LEU A 152 -1.88 -8.72 1.15
C LEU A 152 -0.43 -8.85 0.71
N SER A 153 0.21 -7.75 0.33
CA SER A 153 1.64 -7.72 0.00
C SER A 153 2.52 -8.15 1.18
N LEU A 154 2.15 -7.78 2.42
CA LEU A 154 2.85 -8.23 3.64
C LEU A 154 2.88 -9.76 3.74
N PHE A 155 1.77 -10.42 3.46
CA PHE A 155 1.69 -11.89 3.57
C PHE A 155 2.41 -12.60 2.42
N ALA A 156 2.39 -12.04 1.21
CA ALA A 156 3.15 -12.56 0.06
C ALA A 156 4.68 -12.50 0.29
N LEU A 157 5.16 -11.61 1.17
CA LEU A 157 6.57 -11.51 1.51
C LEU A 157 7.12 -12.73 2.27
N MET A 158 6.28 -13.53 2.93
CA MET A 158 6.75 -14.78 3.55
C MET A 158 7.30 -15.76 2.52
N ASP A 159 6.63 -15.90 1.37
CA ASP A 159 7.08 -16.76 0.29
C ASP A 159 8.36 -16.21 -0.37
N PHE A 160 8.47 -14.88 -0.44
CA PHE A 160 9.71 -14.21 -0.86
C PHE A 160 10.89 -14.56 0.05
N LEU A 161 10.70 -14.51 1.38
CA LEU A 161 11.77 -14.84 2.32
C LEU A 161 12.19 -16.31 2.24
N ASP A 162 11.25 -17.23 2.07
CA ASP A 162 11.55 -18.64 1.86
C ASP A 162 12.45 -18.81 0.65
N THR A 163 12.14 -18.12 -0.45
CA THR A 163 12.94 -18.17 -1.68
C THR A 163 14.31 -17.52 -1.50
N LEU A 164 14.38 -16.38 -0.82
CA LEU A 164 15.65 -15.73 -0.50
C LEU A 164 16.54 -16.62 0.36
N LEU A 165 15.98 -17.21 1.42
CA LEU A 165 16.72 -18.13 2.29
C LEU A 165 17.18 -19.39 1.55
N HIS A 166 16.34 -19.91 0.64
CA HIS A 166 16.73 -21.04 -0.21
C HIS A 166 17.94 -20.68 -1.08
N SER A 167 17.94 -19.51 -1.67
CA SER A 167 19.03 -19.02 -2.51
C SER A 167 20.32 -18.78 -1.70
N LEU A 168 20.21 -18.21 -0.50
CA LEU A 168 21.34 -18.02 0.42
C LEU A 168 21.91 -19.37 0.89
N ASP A 169 21.06 -20.37 1.14
CA ASP A 169 21.47 -21.73 1.50
C ASP A 169 22.21 -22.42 0.33
N GLN A 170 21.80 -22.20 -0.93
CA GLN A 170 22.54 -22.68 -2.10
C GLN A 170 23.96 -22.08 -2.17
N PHE A 171 24.14 -20.79 -1.86
CA PHE A 171 25.47 -20.20 -1.78
C PHE A 171 26.30 -20.83 -0.67
N GLN A 172 25.69 -21.08 0.46
CA GLN A 172 26.33 -21.75 1.59
C GLN A 172 26.67 -23.22 1.28
N GLU A 173 25.81 -23.95 0.57
CA GLU A 173 26.05 -25.32 0.13
C GLU A 173 27.28 -25.42 -0.79
N LYS A 174 27.43 -24.48 -1.72
CA LYS A 174 28.63 -24.35 -2.54
C LYS A 174 29.88 -24.21 -1.66
N HIS A 175 29.84 -23.37 -0.65
CA HIS A 175 30.94 -23.18 0.28
C HIS A 175 31.23 -24.45 1.10
N ARG A 176 30.20 -25.14 1.61
CA ARG A 176 30.32 -26.43 2.32
C ARG A 176 31.04 -27.46 1.44
N TYR A 177 30.56 -27.64 0.20
CA TYR A 177 31.15 -28.59 -0.76
C TYR A 177 32.63 -28.29 -1.09
N MET A 178 32.95 -27.03 -1.35
CA MET A 178 34.33 -26.62 -1.61
C MET A 178 35.26 -26.87 -0.43
N THR A 179 34.80 -26.51 0.79
CA THR A 179 35.59 -26.70 2.02
C THR A 179 35.77 -28.17 2.32
N GLU A 180 34.76 -29.00 2.18
CA GLU A 180 34.86 -30.46 2.38
C GLU A 180 35.78 -31.11 1.36
N THR A 181 35.72 -30.69 0.09
CA THR A 181 36.58 -31.19 -0.97
C THR A 181 38.06 -30.82 -0.76
N LEU A 182 38.33 -29.62 -0.25
CA LEU A 182 39.72 -29.14 -0.08
C LEU A 182 40.33 -29.54 1.27
N SER A 183 39.54 -29.56 2.36
CA SER A 183 40.04 -29.81 3.72
C SER A 183 39.65 -31.17 4.30
N GLY A 184 38.79 -31.92 3.58
CA GLY A 184 38.34 -33.26 3.99
C GLY A 184 37.23 -33.26 5.06
N HIS A 185 36.84 -32.12 5.61
CA HIS A 185 35.73 -31.98 6.55
C HIS A 185 35.18 -30.57 6.51
N TYR A 186 33.88 -30.42 6.84
CA TYR A 186 33.20 -29.16 7.05
C TYR A 186 32.68 -29.07 8.49
N THR A 187 32.82 -27.91 9.10
CA THR A 187 32.20 -27.60 10.39
C THR A 187 31.24 -26.44 10.19
N PRO A 188 29.95 -26.58 10.57
CA PRO A 188 28.98 -25.49 10.45
C PRO A 188 29.50 -24.20 11.09
N ASP A 189 29.32 -23.10 10.41
CA ASP A 189 29.75 -21.79 10.84
C ASP A 189 28.55 -20.88 11.23
N LYS A 190 28.81 -19.61 11.53
CA LYS A 190 27.76 -18.64 11.91
C LYS A 190 26.73 -18.39 10.80
N THR A 191 27.09 -18.58 9.55
CA THR A 191 26.16 -18.40 8.43
C THR A 191 25.19 -19.57 8.32
N ASP A 192 25.62 -20.80 8.62
CA ASP A 192 24.71 -21.95 8.73
C ASP A 192 23.68 -21.73 9.83
N GLN A 193 24.14 -21.25 10.99
CA GLN A 193 23.27 -20.94 12.12
C GLN A 193 22.25 -19.85 11.75
N PHE A 194 22.70 -18.77 11.15
CA PHE A 194 21.85 -17.67 10.69
C PHE A 194 20.73 -18.15 9.75
N ILE A 195 21.06 -18.95 8.73
CA ILE A 195 20.06 -19.48 7.80
C ILE A 195 19.03 -20.35 8.53
N GLN A 196 19.47 -21.16 9.49
CA GLN A 196 18.58 -22.01 10.28
C GLN A 196 17.68 -21.18 11.21
N ASP A 197 18.25 -20.20 11.91
CA ASP A 197 17.50 -19.34 12.85
C ASP A 197 16.43 -18.53 12.11
N VAL A 198 16.76 -17.92 10.98
CA VAL A 198 15.79 -17.14 10.19
C VAL A 198 14.71 -18.05 9.58
N ARG A 199 15.06 -19.26 9.12
CA ARG A 199 14.07 -20.24 8.64
C ARG A 199 13.10 -20.64 9.73
N GLN A 200 13.60 -20.93 10.93
CA GLN A 200 12.76 -21.26 12.08
C GLN A 200 11.83 -20.09 12.45
N ASP A 201 12.36 -18.87 12.44
CA ASP A 201 11.57 -17.67 12.72
C ASP A 201 10.44 -17.47 11.70
N LEU A 202 10.66 -17.78 10.41
CA LEU A 202 9.63 -17.72 9.39
C LEU A 202 8.56 -18.79 9.57
N ASP A 203 8.96 -20.03 9.85
CA ASP A 203 8.02 -21.14 10.08
C ASP A 203 7.15 -20.85 11.31
N ASP A 204 7.74 -20.40 12.41
CA ASP A 204 7.01 -20.02 13.64
C ASP A 204 6.06 -18.84 13.38
N GLY A 205 6.46 -17.87 12.55
CA GLY A 205 5.65 -16.73 12.15
C GLY A 205 4.46 -17.13 11.30
N ARG A 206 4.68 -18.03 10.33
CA ARG A 206 3.60 -18.58 9.49
C ARG A 206 2.61 -19.37 10.33
N GLU A 207 3.09 -20.25 11.23
CA GLU A 207 2.23 -21.00 12.15
C GLU A 207 1.40 -20.05 13.01
N LEU A 208 2.00 -19.01 13.59
CA LEU A 208 1.28 -18.01 14.39
C LEU A 208 0.16 -17.35 13.61
N ILE A 209 0.45 -16.85 12.40
CA ILE A 209 -0.52 -16.08 11.60
C ILE A 209 -1.67 -16.96 11.11
N GLN A 210 -1.41 -18.23 10.82
CA GLN A 210 -2.41 -19.17 10.31
C GLN A 210 -3.18 -19.91 11.42
N ASP A 211 -2.77 -19.79 12.69
CA ASP A 211 -3.45 -20.47 13.80
C ASP A 211 -4.75 -19.76 14.19
N PRO A 212 -5.95 -20.34 13.92
CA PRO A 212 -7.22 -19.72 14.23
C PRO A 212 -7.53 -19.62 15.73
N GLN A 213 -6.72 -20.25 16.60
CA GLN A 213 -6.86 -20.13 18.05
C GLN A 213 -6.05 -18.97 18.61
N ARG A 214 -5.01 -18.54 17.91
CA ARG A 214 -4.09 -17.49 18.35
C ARG A 214 -4.26 -16.18 17.60
N THR A 215 -4.66 -16.24 16.32
CA THR A 215 -4.69 -15.10 15.41
C THR A 215 -6.09 -14.90 14.82
N ALA A 216 -6.47 -13.64 14.64
CA ALA A 216 -7.66 -13.25 13.93
C ALA A 216 -7.45 -11.96 13.13
N CYS A 217 -7.85 -11.98 11.85
CA CYS A 217 -7.94 -10.78 11.03
C CYS A 217 -9.38 -10.25 11.05
N TRP A 218 -9.54 -9.00 11.46
CA TRP A 218 -10.82 -8.29 11.47
C TRP A 218 -10.89 -7.32 10.28
N VAL A 219 -11.92 -7.47 9.46
CA VAL A 219 -12.13 -6.62 8.29
C VAL A 219 -13.06 -5.48 8.65
N VAL A 220 -12.65 -4.25 8.34
CA VAL A 220 -13.46 -3.05 8.54
C VAL A 220 -13.92 -2.53 7.19
N GLY A 221 -15.23 -2.41 7.01
CA GLY A 221 -15.87 -1.80 5.85
C GLY A 221 -16.77 -0.64 6.26
N ILE A 222 -17.33 0.05 5.26
CA ILE A 222 -18.39 1.04 5.42
C ILE A 222 -19.55 0.67 4.50
N PRO A 223 -20.78 1.10 4.76
CA PRO A 223 -21.95 0.69 3.97
C PRO A 223 -22.00 1.38 2.60
N GLU A 224 -20.96 1.17 1.80
CA GLU A 224 -20.80 1.68 0.44
C GLU A 224 -20.45 0.52 -0.51
N PRO A 225 -20.96 0.51 -1.78
CA PRO A 225 -20.73 -0.58 -2.72
C PRO A 225 -19.24 -0.88 -2.97
N MET A 226 -18.41 0.16 -3.17
CA MET A 226 -16.97 -0.01 -3.39
C MET A 226 -16.25 -0.61 -2.18
N SER A 227 -16.68 -0.27 -0.95
CA SER A 227 -16.12 -0.85 0.26
C SER A 227 -16.49 -2.33 0.41
N LEU A 228 -17.70 -2.71 -0.01
CA LEU A 228 -18.15 -4.10 -0.04
C LEU A 228 -17.29 -4.95 -0.99
N LEU A 229 -17.13 -4.51 -2.24
CA LEU A 229 -16.36 -5.23 -3.26
C LEU A 229 -14.89 -5.42 -2.85
N GLU A 230 -14.28 -4.38 -2.29
CA GLU A 230 -12.90 -4.46 -1.80
C GLU A 230 -12.79 -5.40 -0.57
N SER A 231 -13.76 -5.35 0.34
CA SER A 231 -13.81 -6.27 1.48
C SER A 231 -13.98 -7.72 1.03
N GLN A 232 -14.75 -7.97 -0.03
CA GLN A 232 -14.92 -9.29 -0.60
C GLN A 232 -13.59 -9.83 -1.15
N ARG A 233 -12.92 -9.08 -2.02
CA ARG A 233 -11.60 -9.46 -2.57
C ARG A 233 -10.58 -9.73 -1.45
N PHE A 234 -10.58 -8.89 -0.41
CA PHE A 234 -9.66 -9.04 0.70
C PHE A 234 -9.95 -10.31 1.52
N ILE A 235 -11.22 -10.66 1.76
CA ILE A 235 -11.60 -11.88 2.49
C ILE A 235 -11.24 -13.13 1.65
N GLU A 236 -11.50 -13.11 0.33
CA GLU A 236 -11.09 -14.19 -0.58
C GLU A 236 -9.56 -14.42 -0.53
N ALA A 237 -8.77 -13.35 -0.53
CA ALA A 237 -7.31 -13.45 -0.42
C ALA A 237 -6.84 -13.93 0.97
N LEU A 238 -7.52 -13.56 2.07
CA LEU A 238 -7.22 -14.13 3.39
C LEU A 238 -7.46 -15.65 3.42
N GLU A 239 -8.51 -16.13 2.75
CA GLU A 239 -8.81 -17.56 2.62
C GLU A 239 -7.72 -18.29 1.83
N GLU A 240 -7.25 -17.74 0.70
CA GLU A 240 -6.15 -18.30 -0.09
C GLU A 240 -4.85 -18.40 0.72
N LEU A 241 -4.57 -17.41 1.56
CA LEU A 241 -3.39 -17.35 2.42
C LEU A 241 -3.57 -18.14 3.73
N HIS A 242 -4.73 -18.75 3.95
CA HIS A 242 -5.08 -19.50 5.17
C HIS A 242 -5.03 -18.66 6.45
N ILE A 243 -5.32 -17.34 6.35
CA ILE A 243 -5.34 -16.42 7.48
C ILE A 243 -6.75 -16.40 8.09
N PRO A 244 -6.89 -16.65 9.40
CA PRO A 244 -8.20 -16.74 10.02
C PRO A 244 -8.96 -15.40 10.01
N LEU A 245 -10.15 -15.39 9.42
CA LEU A 245 -11.09 -14.28 9.50
C LEU A 245 -11.74 -14.29 10.89
N GLY A 246 -11.44 -13.29 11.71
CA GLY A 246 -12.04 -13.09 13.03
C GLY A 246 -13.45 -12.54 12.99
N GLY A 247 -13.75 -11.74 11.97
CA GLY A 247 -15.06 -11.15 11.75
C GLY A 247 -15.02 -9.88 10.89
N LEU A 248 -16.20 -9.27 10.74
CA LEU A 248 -16.42 -8.08 9.94
C LEU A 248 -17.05 -6.96 10.80
N MET A 249 -16.55 -5.74 10.66
CA MET A 249 -17.10 -4.54 11.27
C MET A 249 -17.55 -3.55 10.19
N ILE A 250 -18.81 -3.16 10.19
CA ILE A 250 -19.36 -2.16 9.28
C ILE A 250 -19.40 -0.83 10.04
N ASN A 251 -18.47 0.06 9.73
CA ASN A 251 -18.36 1.38 10.37
C ASN A 251 -19.22 2.43 9.66
N ARG A 252 -19.45 3.56 10.30
CA ARG A 252 -20.22 4.71 9.78
C ARG A 252 -21.64 4.37 9.36
N VAL A 253 -22.28 3.45 10.07
CA VAL A 253 -23.69 3.13 9.82
C VAL A 253 -24.57 4.27 10.30
N GLN A 254 -25.38 4.83 9.40
CA GLN A 254 -26.35 5.88 9.75
C GLN A 254 -27.56 5.24 10.40
N LEU A 255 -27.83 5.57 11.66
CA LEU A 255 -28.93 5.01 12.44
C LEU A 255 -29.98 6.08 12.71
N HIS A 256 -31.25 5.83 12.34
CA HIS A 256 -32.40 6.59 12.72
C HIS A 256 -33.31 5.75 13.64
N GLU A 257 -33.52 6.15 14.89
CA GLU A 257 -34.34 5.44 15.89
C GLU A 257 -33.99 3.93 16.04
N GLY A 258 -32.71 3.56 15.82
CA GLY A 258 -32.24 2.18 15.90
C GLY A 258 -32.29 1.39 14.58
N TRP A 259 -32.65 2.07 13.47
CA TRP A 259 -32.72 1.51 12.12
C TRP A 259 -31.55 2.00 11.28
N ALA A 260 -30.98 1.11 10.44
CA ALA A 260 -30.07 1.58 9.40
C ALA A 260 -30.85 2.38 8.35
N GLU A 261 -30.23 3.43 7.81
CA GLU A 261 -30.81 4.18 6.71
C GLU A 261 -31.13 3.28 5.53
N ALA A 262 -32.30 3.50 4.89
CA ALA A 262 -32.77 2.64 3.80
C ALA A 262 -31.75 2.51 2.65
N SER A 263 -31.00 3.56 2.39
CA SER A 263 -29.92 3.59 1.38
C SER A 263 -28.77 2.63 1.69
N GLN A 264 -28.54 2.30 2.95
CA GLN A 264 -27.43 1.42 3.38
C GLN A 264 -27.87 -0.03 3.59
N GLN A 265 -29.16 -0.31 3.72
CA GLN A 265 -29.66 -1.63 4.09
C GLN A 265 -29.26 -2.73 3.09
N SER A 266 -29.34 -2.45 1.78
CA SER A 266 -28.97 -3.44 0.75
C SER A 266 -27.48 -3.81 0.81
N VAL A 267 -26.60 -2.83 0.98
CA VAL A 267 -25.15 -3.07 1.10
C VAL A 267 -24.83 -3.79 2.41
N MET A 268 -25.50 -3.45 3.50
CA MET A 268 -25.33 -4.15 4.78
C MET A 268 -25.77 -5.61 4.72
N GLN A 269 -26.85 -5.89 3.97
CA GLN A 269 -27.29 -7.25 3.73
C GLN A 269 -26.24 -8.04 2.92
N SER A 270 -25.64 -7.43 1.89
CA SER A 270 -24.56 -8.08 1.13
C SER A 270 -23.32 -8.34 2.01
N PHE A 271 -22.98 -7.41 2.92
CA PHE A 271 -21.92 -7.68 3.91
C PHE A 271 -22.23 -8.86 4.83
N ARG A 272 -23.51 -9.07 5.20
CA ARG A 272 -23.92 -10.23 5.99
C ARG A 272 -23.77 -11.53 5.23
N GLU A 273 -24.09 -11.52 3.93
CA GLU A 273 -23.94 -12.68 3.04
C GLU A 273 -22.47 -13.02 2.80
N LEU A 274 -21.58 -12.02 2.76
CA LEU A 274 -20.15 -12.19 2.57
C LEU A 274 -19.48 -13.02 3.67
N VAL A 275 -19.91 -12.88 4.92
CA VAL A 275 -19.36 -13.66 6.06
C VAL A 275 -20.33 -14.72 6.53
N ALA A 276 -20.72 -15.62 5.62
CA ALA A 276 -21.69 -16.68 5.88
C ALA A 276 -21.35 -17.48 7.16
N GLY A 277 -22.28 -17.47 8.13
CA GLY A 277 -22.12 -18.15 9.43
C GLY A 277 -21.56 -17.30 10.57
N GLN A 278 -21.14 -16.08 10.30
CA GLN A 278 -20.75 -15.09 11.32
C GLN A 278 -21.67 -13.87 11.25
N THR A 279 -21.91 -13.23 12.40
CA THR A 279 -22.69 -11.99 12.44
C THR A 279 -21.74 -10.79 12.38
N PRO A 280 -21.82 -9.92 11.33
CA PRO A 280 -21.08 -8.68 11.30
C PRO A 280 -21.43 -7.77 12.47
N TYR A 281 -20.50 -6.92 12.86
CA TYR A 281 -20.71 -5.87 13.85
C TYR A 281 -20.90 -4.52 13.18
N CYS A 282 -21.73 -3.67 13.75
CA CYS A 282 -22.01 -2.33 13.27
C CYS A 282 -21.50 -1.28 14.23
N VAL A 283 -20.92 -0.22 13.68
CA VAL A 283 -20.46 0.96 14.39
C VAL A 283 -21.22 2.17 13.84
N PRO A 284 -22.00 2.89 14.66
CA PRO A 284 -22.74 4.05 14.20
C PRO A 284 -21.84 5.19 13.71
N LEU A 285 -22.32 5.94 12.72
CA LEU A 285 -21.66 7.17 12.27
C LEU A 285 -21.58 8.17 13.43
N GLN A 286 -20.38 8.67 13.68
CA GLN A 286 -20.14 9.69 14.69
C GLN A 286 -20.26 11.08 14.08
N THR A 287 -20.89 12.01 14.78
CA THR A 287 -20.99 13.42 14.38
C THR A 287 -19.67 14.18 14.53
N ILE A 288 -18.82 13.71 15.44
CA ILE A 288 -17.48 14.26 15.70
C ILE A 288 -16.49 13.10 15.58
N GLU A 289 -15.36 13.35 14.96
CA GLU A 289 -14.27 12.36 14.84
C GLU A 289 -13.83 11.90 16.24
N PRO A 290 -13.81 10.58 16.52
CA PRO A 290 -13.39 10.07 17.82
C PRO A 290 -11.88 10.19 17.98
N VAL A 291 -11.44 11.18 18.74
CA VAL A 291 -10.03 11.45 19.05
C VAL A 291 -9.84 11.45 20.56
N GLY A 292 -8.75 10.84 21.00
CA GLY A 292 -8.39 10.75 22.40
C GLY A 292 -9.10 9.65 23.20
N PRO A 293 -8.63 9.37 24.42
CA PRO A 293 -9.01 8.20 25.21
C PRO A 293 -10.52 8.05 25.44
N GLN A 294 -11.21 9.13 25.80
CA GLN A 294 -12.63 9.06 26.16
C GLN A 294 -13.52 8.75 24.96
N ALA A 295 -13.27 9.39 23.80
CA ALA A 295 -14.04 9.16 22.59
C ALA A 295 -13.83 7.75 22.04
N LEU A 296 -12.60 7.24 22.12
CA LEU A 296 -12.25 5.88 21.71
C LEU A 296 -12.92 4.82 22.60
N ASP A 297 -13.04 5.05 23.88
CA ASP A 297 -13.76 4.15 24.77
C ASP A 297 -15.26 4.13 24.46
N GLN A 298 -15.85 5.30 24.16
CA GLN A 298 -17.26 5.41 23.81
C GLN A 298 -17.62 4.70 22.50
N ILE A 299 -16.77 4.82 21.45
CA ILE A 299 -17.07 4.18 20.16
C ILE A 299 -17.17 2.66 20.30
N VAL A 300 -16.34 2.06 21.15
CA VAL A 300 -16.34 0.62 21.38
C VAL A 300 -17.61 0.16 22.11
N GLU A 301 -18.17 0.95 22.99
CA GLU A 301 -19.46 0.65 23.65
C GLU A 301 -20.62 0.62 22.67
N TRP A 302 -20.52 1.33 21.55
CA TRP A 302 -21.55 1.40 20.52
C TRP A 302 -21.45 0.29 19.46
N ILE A 303 -20.40 -0.52 19.47
CA ILE A 303 -20.28 -1.67 18.57
C ILE A 303 -21.36 -2.70 18.93
N LYS A 304 -22.22 -3.02 17.97
CA LYS A 304 -23.34 -3.97 18.14
C LYS A 304 -23.37 -4.99 17.01
N PRO A 305 -23.77 -6.25 17.30
CA PRO A 305 -24.05 -7.20 16.24
C PRO A 305 -25.14 -6.66 15.29
N LEU A 306 -24.96 -6.89 13.99
CA LEU A 306 -25.92 -6.46 12.95
C LEU A 306 -27.33 -7.01 13.22
N ASP A 307 -27.46 -8.24 13.72
CA ASP A 307 -28.74 -8.89 14.05
C ASP A 307 -29.55 -8.15 15.13
N ARG A 308 -28.93 -7.24 15.88
CA ARG A 308 -29.63 -6.42 16.86
C ARG A 308 -30.20 -5.13 16.27
N LEU A 309 -29.86 -4.81 15.02
CA LEU A 309 -30.57 -3.78 14.29
C LEU A 309 -31.92 -4.33 13.86
N ARG A 310 -32.98 -3.54 13.98
CA ARG A 310 -34.31 -3.98 13.58
C ARG A 310 -34.38 -4.15 12.06
N GLU A 311 -34.90 -5.28 11.61
CA GLU A 311 -35.17 -5.58 10.20
C GLU A 311 -36.68 -5.37 9.96
N ASP A 312 -37.07 -4.22 9.45
CA ASP A 312 -38.40 -4.08 8.85
C ASP A 312 -38.26 -3.96 7.32
N ALA A 313 -39.38 -4.27 6.63
CA ALA A 313 -39.45 -4.32 5.19
C ALA A 313 -38.73 -3.14 4.52
N CYS A 314 -37.78 -3.46 3.65
CA CYS A 314 -37.01 -2.49 2.89
C CYS A 314 -37.97 -1.49 2.21
N PRO A 315 -38.08 -0.21 2.65
CA PRO A 315 -38.86 0.76 1.94
C PRO A 315 -38.26 0.92 0.54
N GLN A 316 -39.10 1.09 -0.49
CA GLN A 316 -38.60 1.39 -1.82
C GLN A 316 -37.64 2.59 -1.73
N MET A 317 -36.40 2.38 -2.16
CA MET A 317 -35.40 3.45 -2.13
C MET A 317 -35.91 4.65 -2.95
N PRO A 318 -35.91 5.86 -2.39
CA PRO A 318 -36.21 7.05 -3.16
C PRO A 318 -35.16 7.21 -4.28
N PRO A 319 -35.51 7.83 -5.42
CA PRO A 319 -34.53 8.10 -6.46
C PRO A 319 -33.39 8.96 -5.91
N PRO A 320 -32.12 8.76 -6.39
CA PRO A 320 -30.98 9.52 -5.91
C PRO A 320 -31.20 11.03 -6.10
N ARG A 321 -30.93 11.80 -5.03
CA ARG A 321 -30.98 13.26 -5.08
C ARG A 321 -29.58 13.80 -5.27
N TRP A 322 -29.34 14.42 -6.41
CA TRP A 322 -28.06 15.03 -6.75
C TRP A 322 -27.94 16.41 -6.09
N PRO A 323 -26.78 16.73 -5.50
CA PRO A 323 -26.53 18.08 -4.99
C PRO A 323 -26.31 19.08 -6.12
N GLU A 324 -26.38 20.36 -5.79
CA GLU A 324 -26.02 21.43 -6.71
C GLU A 324 -24.49 21.63 -6.73
N PRO A 325 -23.90 22.03 -7.89
CA PRO A 325 -22.50 22.37 -7.99
C PRO A 325 -22.12 23.54 -7.05
N VAL A 326 -20.91 23.49 -6.50
CA VAL A 326 -20.38 24.54 -5.61
C VAL A 326 -19.09 25.11 -6.18
N PRO A 327 -19.12 26.30 -6.78
CA PRO A 327 -17.93 26.94 -7.34
C PRO A 327 -16.82 27.19 -6.30
N PRO A 328 -15.53 27.26 -6.68
CA PRO A 328 -15.01 27.11 -8.04
C PRO A 328 -14.90 25.64 -8.46
N GLY A 329 -15.06 25.37 -9.77
CA GLY A 329 -14.73 24.09 -10.40
C GLY A 329 -13.29 24.05 -10.90
N PHE A 330 -12.95 22.96 -11.59
CA PHE A 330 -11.68 22.83 -12.31
C PHE A 330 -11.67 23.65 -13.59
N ASP A 331 -10.48 24.08 -13.98
CA ASP A 331 -10.22 24.55 -15.34
C ASP A 331 -10.16 23.37 -16.32
N ASP A 332 -10.26 23.66 -17.62
CA ASP A 332 -10.07 22.67 -18.66
C ASP A 332 -8.59 22.28 -18.77
N PHE A 333 -8.25 21.10 -18.31
CA PHE A 333 -6.87 20.63 -18.25
C PHE A 333 -6.25 20.42 -19.64
N ILE A 334 -7.03 19.94 -20.61
CA ILE A 334 -6.53 19.74 -21.99
C ILE A 334 -6.29 21.09 -22.66
N ALA A 335 -7.22 22.03 -22.54
CA ALA A 335 -7.04 23.38 -23.05
C ALA A 335 -5.88 24.12 -22.38
N ALA A 336 -5.61 23.84 -21.09
CA ALA A 336 -4.48 24.37 -20.35
C ALA A 336 -3.14 23.66 -20.66
N GLY A 337 -3.10 22.72 -21.60
CA GLY A 337 -1.89 22.03 -22.04
C GLY A 337 -1.44 20.87 -21.15
N ARG A 338 -2.23 20.47 -20.15
CA ARG A 338 -1.89 19.34 -19.26
C ARG A 338 -1.93 18.01 -20.01
N ARG A 339 -0.96 17.16 -19.72
CA ARG A 339 -0.82 15.82 -20.30
C ARG A 339 -0.90 14.71 -19.26
N LEU A 340 -0.63 15.04 -18.01
CA LEU A 340 -0.64 14.13 -16.88
C LEU A 340 -1.35 14.77 -15.69
N ILE A 341 -2.34 14.08 -15.15
CA ILE A 341 -3.00 14.43 -13.90
C ILE A 341 -2.72 13.32 -12.89
N ILE A 342 -2.27 13.68 -11.70
CA ILE A 342 -2.02 12.74 -10.61
C ILE A 342 -2.99 13.08 -9.48
N VAL A 343 -3.85 12.12 -9.13
CA VAL A 343 -4.83 12.28 -8.05
C VAL A 343 -4.32 11.57 -6.81
N GLY A 344 -4.01 12.33 -5.76
CA GLY A 344 -3.41 11.83 -4.53
C GLY A 344 -4.17 12.23 -3.26
N GLY A 345 -3.81 11.60 -2.14
CA GLY A 345 -4.38 11.86 -0.81
C GLY A 345 -4.49 10.61 0.04
N LYS A 346 -4.94 10.75 1.28
CA LYS A 346 -5.14 9.65 2.24
C LYS A 346 -6.05 8.55 1.67
N GLY A 347 -5.90 7.33 2.18
CA GLY A 347 -6.82 6.25 1.83
C GLY A 347 -8.28 6.60 2.16
N GLY A 348 -9.21 6.23 1.26
CA GLY A 348 -10.66 6.39 1.46
C GLY A 348 -11.23 7.81 1.34
N VAL A 349 -10.44 8.79 0.93
CA VAL A 349 -10.93 10.16 0.69
C VAL A 349 -11.71 10.32 -0.61
N GLY A 350 -11.73 9.29 -1.49
CA GLY A 350 -12.45 9.29 -2.77
C GLY A 350 -11.57 9.63 -3.97
N LYS A 351 -10.28 9.33 -3.93
CA LYS A 351 -9.34 9.54 -5.05
C LYS A 351 -9.84 8.94 -6.37
N THR A 352 -10.18 7.65 -6.34
CA THR A 352 -10.66 6.90 -7.51
C THR A 352 -11.90 7.55 -8.13
N THR A 353 -12.88 7.95 -7.32
CA THR A 353 -14.08 8.64 -7.80
C THR A 353 -13.73 9.97 -8.47
N VAL A 354 -12.79 10.75 -7.89
CA VAL A 354 -12.34 12.03 -8.45
C VAL A 354 -11.56 11.82 -9.76
N ALA A 355 -10.63 10.85 -9.80
CA ALA A 355 -9.87 10.51 -11.01
C ALA A 355 -10.79 10.07 -12.15
N ALA A 356 -11.74 9.16 -11.85
CA ALA A 356 -12.75 8.71 -12.81
C ALA A 356 -13.64 9.88 -13.31
N ALA A 357 -14.08 10.76 -12.41
CA ALA A 357 -14.92 11.91 -12.75
C ALA A 357 -14.18 12.94 -13.63
N ILE A 358 -12.90 13.21 -13.34
CA ILE A 358 -12.06 14.08 -14.19
C ILE A 358 -11.93 13.49 -15.58
N SER A 359 -11.59 12.21 -15.67
CA SER A 359 -11.41 11.50 -16.94
C SER A 359 -12.70 11.49 -17.77
N TRP A 360 -13.83 11.25 -17.10
CA TRP A 360 -15.15 11.26 -17.74
C TRP A 360 -15.49 12.64 -18.29
N ALA A 361 -15.31 13.70 -17.50
CA ALA A 361 -15.60 15.08 -17.92
C ALA A 361 -14.72 15.51 -19.09
N MET A 362 -13.41 15.21 -19.04
CA MET A 362 -12.47 15.54 -20.11
C MET A 362 -12.83 14.79 -21.40
N ALA A 363 -13.21 13.51 -21.31
CA ALA A 363 -13.62 12.74 -22.49
C ALA A 363 -14.88 13.26 -23.14
N GLN A 364 -15.85 13.73 -22.36
CA GLN A 364 -17.07 14.35 -22.90
C GLN A 364 -16.81 15.74 -23.48
N GLY A 365 -15.95 16.54 -22.84
CA GLY A 365 -15.60 17.88 -23.30
C GLY A 365 -14.72 17.90 -24.54
N HIS A 366 -13.93 16.85 -24.76
CA HIS A 366 -12.95 16.72 -25.86
C HIS A 366 -13.13 15.41 -26.65
N PRO A 367 -14.17 15.25 -27.47
CA PRO A 367 -14.45 13.98 -28.18
C PRO A 367 -13.31 13.50 -29.12
N GLU A 368 -12.47 14.42 -29.60
CA GLU A 368 -11.32 14.11 -30.47
C GLU A 368 -10.04 13.79 -29.71
N ALA A 369 -10.03 13.93 -28.38
CA ALA A 369 -8.85 13.68 -27.55
C ALA A 369 -8.86 12.24 -27.02
N ASN A 370 -7.76 11.51 -27.22
CA ASN A 370 -7.58 10.20 -26.60
C ASN A 370 -7.15 10.38 -25.14
N ILE A 371 -7.95 9.88 -24.23
CA ILE A 371 -7.76 10.02 -22.79
C ILE A 371 -7.61 8.62 -22.18
N ARG A 372 -6.71 8.47 -21.23
CA ARG A 372 -6.56 7.25 -20.45
C ARG A 372 -6.65 7.54 -18.98
N VAL A 373 -7.49 6.82 -18.27
CA VAL A 373 -7.49 6.74 -16.81
C VAL A 373 -6.82 5.45 -16.37
N MET A 374 -5.86 5.56 -15.47
CA MET A 374 -5.07 4.43 -14.98
C MET A 374 -5.10 4.38 -13.47
N SER A 375 -5.27 3.20 -12.90
CA SER A 375 -5.01 2.97 -11.48
C SER A 375 -3.67 2.26 -11.29
N ILE A 376 -2.88 2.80 -10.37
CA ILE A 376 -1.67 2.19 -9.82
C ILE A 376 -1.86 1.82 -8.34
N ASP A 377 -3.10 1.81 -7.87
CA ASP A 377 -3.47 1.36 -6.53
C ASP A 377 -3.71 -0.16 -6.59
N PRO A 378 -2.98 -0.97 -5.81
CA PRO A 378 -3.15 -2.43 -5.78
C PRO A 378 -4.54 -2.88 -5.31
N ALA A 379 -5.36 -1.96 -4.80
CA ALA A 379 -6.75 -2.26 -4.43
C ALA A 379 -7.70 -2.48 -5.64
N HIS A 380 -7.26 -2.20 -6.88
CA HIS A 380 -8.03 -2.42 -8.11
C HIS A 380 -9.47 -1.88 -8.05
N SER A 381 -9.62 -0.63 -7.62
CA SER A 381 -10.94 -0.01 -7.39
C SER A 381 -11.46 0.85 -8.55
N LEU A 382 -10.67 1.03 -9.60
CA LEU A 382 -11.05 1.85 -10.76
C LEU A 382 -12.12 1.17 -11.60
N GLY A 383 -12.03 -0.14 -11.81
CA GLY A 383 -13.06 -0.95 -12.47
C GLY A 383 -14.39 -0.88 -11.76
N ASP A 384 -14.37 -0.91 -10.43
CA ASP A 384 -15.57 -0.75 -9.59
C ASP A 384 -16.24 0.63 -9.84
N ALA A 385 -15.45 1.71 -9.99
CA ALA A 385 -15.97 3.05 -10.22
C ALA A 385 -16.69 3.18 -11.58
N PHE A 386 -16.24 2.43 -12.59
CA PHE A 386 -16.85 2.42 -13.93
C PHE A 386 -17.87 1.30 -14.13
N ASP A 387 -18.11 0.47 -13.12
CA ASP A 387 -19.00 -0.70 -13.20
C ASP A 387 -18.61 -1.65 -14.35
N GLN A 388 -17.29 -1.79 -14.57
CA GLN A 388 -16.68 -2.66 -15.59
C GLN A 388 -15.38 -3.26 -15.08
N PRO A 389 -15.13 -4.55 -15.29
CA PRO A 389 -13.85 -5.15 -14.91
C PRO A 389 -12.73 -4.54 -15.77
N LEU A 390 -11.75 -3.93 -15.13
CA LEU A 390 -10.53 -3.45 -15.74
C LEU A 390 -9.37 -4.40 -15.43
N GLY A 391 -8.34 -4.34 -16.25
CA GLY A 391 -7.14 -5.15 -16.07
C GLY A 391 -5.90 -4.44 -16.61
N HIS A 392 -4.82 -5.21 -16.76
CA HIS A 392 -3.54 -4.70 -17.27
C HIS A 392 -3.66 -4.14 -18.70
N GLU A 393 -4.44 -4.79 -19.55
CA GLU A 393 -4.74 -4.28 -20.90
C GLU A 393 -5.82 -3.20 -20.83
N PRO A 394 -5.66 -2.09 -21.58
CA PRO A 394 -6.62 -0.99 -21.57
C PRO A 394 -7.95 -1.41 -22.22
N ILE A 395 -9.06 -1.00 -21.63
CA ILE A 395 -10.42 -1.26 -22.11
C ILE A 395 -11.11 0.08 -22.40
N LEU A 396 -11.85 0.14 -23.50
CA LEU A 396 -12.65 1.33 -23.87
C LEU A 396 -13.86 1.49 -22.93
N LEU A 397 -13.89 2.58 -22.19
CA LEU A 397 -15.01 3.03 -21.37
C LEU A 397 -15.95 3.96 -22.13
N LEU A 398 -15.37 4.83 -22.98
CA LEU A 398 -16.03 5.68 -23.97
C LEU A 398 -15.25 5.59 -25.28
N PRO A 399 -15.78 6.08 -26.41
CA PRO A 399 -15.08 6.03 -27.70
C PRO A 399 -13.67 6.64 -27.69
N ASN A 400 -13.40 7.54 -26.74
CA ASN A 400 -12.14 8.27 -26.57
C ASN A 400 -11.58 8.21 -25.13
N LEU A 401 -12.13 7.35 -24.28
CA LEU A 401 -11.65 7.11 -22.90
C LEU A 401 -11.31 5.64 -22.72
N GLU A 402 -10.06 5.36 -22.41
CA GLU A 402 -9.58 4.04 -22.02
C GLU A 402 -9.38 3.96 -20.51
N GLY A 403 -9.77 2.84 -19.91
CA GLY A 403 -9.52 2.50 -18.50
C GLY A 403 -8.51 1.36 -18.38
N GLN A 404 -7.60 1.45 -17.41
CA GLN A 404 -6.56 0.45 -17.17
C GLN A 404 -6.25 0.33 -15.67
N GLU A 405 -6.11 -0.89 -15.18
CA GLU A 405 -5.53 -1.20 -13.86
C GLU A 405 -4.19 -1.91 -14.08
N VAL A 406 -3.11 -1.25 -13.71
CA VAL A 406 -1.77 -1.78 -13.96
C VAL A 406 -1.53 -2.97 -13.03
N ASN A 407 -1.26 -4.14 -13.61
CA ASN A 407 -0.81 -5.30 -12.85
C ASN A 407 0.71 -5.25 -12.74
N PRO A 408 1.26 -5.02 -11.53
CA PRO A 408 2.70 -4.90 -11.34
C PRO A 408 3.45 -6.19 -11.67
N GLU A 409 2.86 -7.37 -11.45
CA GLU A 409 3.53 -8.65 -11.73
C GLU A 409 3.84 -8.84 -13.22
N ILE A 410 2.92 -8.47 -14.10
CA ILE A 410 3.12 -8.57 -15.56
C ILE A 410 4.27 -7.66 -15.99
N VAL A 411 4.27 -6.41 -15.52
CA VAL A 411 5.34 -5.45 -15.85
C VAL A 411 6.67 -5.88 -15.23
N LEU A 412 6.64 -6.51 -14.06
CA LEU A 412 7.81 -7.07 -13.40
C LEU A 412 8.45 -8.21 -14.21
N ASP A 413 7.66 -9.11 -14.76
CA ASP A 413 8.17 -10.22 -15.58
C ASP A 413 8.86 -9.72 -16.85
N ASP A 414 8.35 -8.67 -17.49
CA ASP A 414 9.00 -8.02 -18.61
C ASP A 414 10.31 -7.33 -18.18
N PHE A 415 10.30 -6.62 -17.06
CA PHE A 415 11.49 -5.97 -16.52
C PHE A 415 12.56 -6.99 -16.07
N ARG A 416 12.16 -8.09 -15.42
CA ARG A 416 13.06 -9.21 -15.08
C ARG A 416 13.78 -9.73 -16.32
N ARG A 417 13.02 -10.01 -17.39
CA ARG A 417 13.53 -10.53 -18.65
C ARG A 417 14.48 -9.56 -19.33
N ASP A 418 14.15 -8.27 -19.34
CA ASP A 418 14.88 -7.26 -20.08
C ASP A 418 16.13 -6.76 -19.36
N TYR A 419 16.17 -6.82 -18.02
CA TYR A 419 17.24 -6.19 -17.23
C TYR A 419 17.82 -7.08 -16.14
N LEU A 420 16.99 -7.81 -15.38
CA LEU A 420 17.45 -8.46 -14.17
C LEU A 420 18.16 -9.79 -14.45
N TRP A 421 17.73 -10.54 -15.44
CA TRP A 421 18.38 -11.81 -15.78
C TRP A 421 19.79 -11.63 -16.32
N GLU A 422 20.01 -10.60 -17.13
CA GLU A 422 21.38 -10.29 -17.59
C GLU A 422 22.26 -9.78 -16.44
N LEU A 423 21.69 -9.03 -15.50
CA LEU A 423 22.40 -8.63 -14.28
C LEU A 423 22.78 -9.85 -13.43
N ALA A 424 21.86 -10.81 -13.25
CA ALA A 424 22.11 -12.06 -12.53
C ALA A 424 23.22 -12.89 -13.21
N ASP A 425 23.18 -13.02 -14.52
CA ASP A 425 24.22 -13.72 -15.29
C ASP A 425 25.58 -13.03 -15.15
N MET A 426 25.61 -11.70 -15.14
CA MET A 426 26.83 -10.93 -14.89
C MET A 426 27.38 -11.14 -13.47
N MET A 427 26.52 -11.19 -12.45
CA MET A 427 26.92 -11.39 -11.05
C MET A 427 27.38 -12.83 -10.76
N SER A 428 26.90 -13.81 -11.52
CA SER A 428 27.30 -15.21 -11.39
C SER A 428 28.67 -15.54 -11.98
N GLY A 429 29.20 -14.68 -12.86
CA GLY A 429 30.53 -14.86 -13.47
C GLY A 429 30.64 -15.96 -14.53
N ASP A 430 29.54 -16.48 -15.04
CA ASP A 430 29.51 -17.62 -15.99
C ASP A 430 29.82 -17.25 -17.46
N GLY A 431 30.53 -16.13 -17.70
CA GLY A 431 30.84 -15.62 -19.03
C GLY A 431 31.91 -16.39 -19.83
N ASN A 432 32.55 -17.44 -19.30
CA ASN A 432 33.62 -18.15 -20.03
C ASN A 432 33.53 -19.69 -19.91
N PRO A 433 33.01 -20.40 -20.93
CA PRO A 433 32.87 -21.86 -20.91
C PRO A 433 34.20 -22.62 -21.05
N ALA A 434 35.37 -21.95 -21.05
CA ALA A 434 36.65 -22.55 -21.37
C ALA A 434 37.41 -23.17 -20.18
N GLU A 435 37.00 -22.99 -18.94
CA GLU A 435 37.64 -23.64 -17.78
C GLU A 435 36.64 -24.60 -17.09
N GLY A 436 36.80 -25.86 -17.39
CA GLY A 436 36.00 -27.05 -17.11
C GLY A 436 35.63 -27.41 -15.67
N LEU A 437 35.18 -26.43 -14.84
CA LEU A 437 34.50 -26.67 -13.57
C LEU A 437 33.21 -25.82 -13.55
N GLN A 438 32.17 -26.30 -14.23
CA GLN A 438 30.80 -25.83 -14.00
C GLN A 438 30.37 -26.21 -12.58
N ILE A 439 30.49 -25.25 -11.64
CA ILE A 439 29.83 -25.36 -10.35
C ILE A 439 28.38 -24.90 -10.56
N ALA A 440 27.47 -25.85 -10.57
CA ALA A 440 26.14 -25.81 -11.14
C ALA A 440 25.10 -24.88 -10.45
N TYR A 441 25.48 -23.94 -9.56
CA TYR A 441 24.51 -23.23 -8.72
C TYR A 441 24.52 -21.69 -8.84
N GLY A 442 25.45 -21.09 -9.57
CA GLY A 442 25.63 -19.63 -9.59
C GLY A 442 24.48 -18.84 -10.24
N PRO A 443 24.17 -19.04 -11.54
CA PRO A 443 23.22 -18.19 -12.25
C PRO A 443 21.77 -18.36 -11.80
N ALA A 444 21.36 -19.59 -11.44
CA ALA A 444 20.00 -19.90 -11.04
C ALA A 444 19.64 -19.23 -9.72
N ALA A 445 20.50 -19.33 -8.70
CA ALA A 445 20.28 -18.68 -7.40
C ALA A 445 20.27 -17.15 -7.54
N TRP A 446 21.15 -16.56 -8.36
CA TRP A 446 21.13 -15.14 -8.61
C TRP A 446 19.88 -14.68 -9.37
N ARG A 447 19.41 -15.44 -10.36
CA ARG A 447 18.14 -15.15 -11.03
C ARG A 447 16.97 -15.22 -10.06
N GLU A 448 16.97 -16.16 -9.14
CA GLU A 448 15.96 -16.31 -8.10
C GLU A 448 15.99 -15.14 -7.13
N ILE A 449 17.16 -14.77 -6.58
CA ILE A 449 17.33 -13.59 -5.72
C ILE A 449 16.91 -12.33 -6.46
N VAL A 450 17.43 -12.08 -7.66
CA VAL A 450 17.15 -10.88 -8.44
C VAL A 450 15.70 -10.84 -8.93
N SER A 451 15.09 -12.00 -9.22
CA SER A 451 13.69 -12.07 -9.65
C SER A 451 12.71 -11.69 -8.54
N GLN A 452 13.13 -11.85 -7.29
CA GLN A 452 12.27 -11.58 -6.13
C GLN A 452 12.77 -10.40 -5.27
N ALA A 453 14.00 -9.96 -5.48
CA ALA A 453 14.70 -9.00 -4.62
C ALA A 453 14.29 -7.53 -4.79
N LEU A 454 13.16 -7.23 -5.40
CA LEU A 454 12.68 -5.86 -5.58
C LEU A 454 11.22 -5.68 -5.11
N PRO A 455 10.90 -5.88 -3.84
CA PRO A 455 9.62 -5.43 -3.29
C PRO A 455 9.51 -3.90 -3.43
N GLY A 456 8.31 -3.40 -3.82
CA GLY A 456 8.10 -1.97 -4.16
C GLY A 456 8.53 -1.61 -5.59
N ILE A 457 8.87 -2.60 -6.35
CA ILE A 457 9.00 -2.49 -7.78
C ILE A 457 7.67 -2.09 -8.44
N ASP A 458 6.55 -2.30 -7.76
CA ASP A 458 5.21 -1.94 -8.23
C ASP A 458 5.12 -0.46 -8.58
N GLU A 459 5.64 0.41 -7.71
CA GLU A 459 5.69 1.84 -7.95
C GLU A 459 6.67 2.19 -9.09
N MET A 460 7.80 1.48 -9.17
CA MET A 460 8.77 1.66 -10.24
C MET A 460 8.21 1.20 -11.59
N LEU A 461 7.56 0.05 -11.63
CA LEU A 461 7.01 -0.52 -12.84
C LEU A 461 5.81 0.28 -13.32
N SER A 462 4.97 0.75 -12.41
CA SER A 462 3.90 1.69 -12.71
C SER A 462 4.45 2.97 -13.33
N LEU A 463 5.56 3.50 -12.80
CA LEU A 463 6.24 4.66 -13.39
C LEU A 463 6.75 4.36 -14.79
N ILE A 464 7.36 3.20 -15.04
CA ILE A 464 7.85 2.80 -16.38
C ILE A 464 6.68 2.73 -17.36
N THR A 465 5.56 2.11 -16.98
CA THR A 465 4.35 2.04 -17.81
C THR A 465 3.84 3.44 -18.17
N VAL A 466 3.74 4.33 -17.19
CA VAL A 466 3.34 5.74 -17.43
C VAL A 466 4.33 6.44 -18.38
N MET A 467 5.63 6.22 -18.18
CA MET A 467 6.68 6.79 -19.04
C MET A 467 6.54 6.34 -20.49
N ASP A 468 6.26 5.06 -20.72
CA ASP A 468 6.08 4.50 -22.05
C ASP A 468 4.90 5.15 -22.78
N LEU A 469 3.78 5.31 -22.09
CA LEU A 469 2.61 5.99 -22.63
C LEU A 469 2.88 7.47 -22.97
N LEU A 470 3.62 8.16 -22.10
CA LEU A 470 4.01 9.55 -22.33
C LEU A 470 5.01 9.71 -23.49
N GLU A 471 5.89 8.72 -23.72
CA GLU A 471 6.81 8.71 -24.86
C GLU A 471 6.12 8.39 -26.18
N GLN A 472 5.20 7.42 -26.19
CA GLN A 472 4.40 7.06 -27.38
C GLN A 472 3.54 8.21 -27.89
N ASN A 473 3.23 9.17 -27.01
CA ASN A 473 2.42 10.36 -27.32
C ASN A 473 1.06 10.04 -27.97
N SER A 474 0.54 8.84 -27.70
CA SER A 474 -0.74 8.33 -28.21
C SER A 474 -1.94 8.90 -27.48
N GLN A 475 -1.73 9.32 -26.22
CA GLN A 475 -2.76 9.89 -25.35
C GLN A 475 -2.57 11.41 -25.21
N GLN A 476 -3.65 12.18 -25.33
CA GLN A 476 -3.64 13.62 -25.06
C GLN A 476 -3.65 13.91 -23.57
N LEU A 477 -4.29 13.06 -22.78
CA LEU A 477 -4.34 13.19 -21.33
C LEU A 477 -4.26 11.81 -20.67
N ILE A 478 -3.43 11.71 -19.63
CA ILE A 478 -3.40 10.55 -18.74
C ILE A 478 -3.82 11.02 -17.34
N VAL A 479 -4.78 10.33 -16.72
CA VAL A 479 -5.20 10.57 -15.35
C VAL A 479 -4.81 9.36 -14.51
N LEU A 480 -3.96 9.59 -13.50
CA LEU A 480 -3.49 8.55 -12.57
C LEU A 480 -4.30 8.58 -11.27
N ASP A 481 -5.00 7.49 -10.99
CA ASP A 481 -5.51 7.15 -9.68
C ASP A 481 -4.41 6.45 -8.89
N THR A 482 -4.02 7.03 -7.76
CA THR A 482 -2.84 6.58 -7.02
C THR A 482 -3.20 5.89 -5.72
N ALA A 483 -2.28 5.04 -5.26
CA ALA A 483 -2.29 4.47 -3.92
C ALA A 483 -2.28 5.57 -2.82
N PRO A 484 -2.56 5.24 -1.55
CA PRO A 484 -2.52 6.18 -0.43
C PRO A 484 -1.18 6.92 -0.28
N THR A 485 -1.19 8.04 0.44
CA THR A 485 -0.13 9.05 0.53
C THR A 485 1.30 8.50 0.62
N GLY A 486 1.55 7.47 1.45
CA GLY A 486 2.88 6.89 1.63
C GLY A 486 3.44 6.31 0.33
N HIS A 487 2.67 5.50 -0.37
CA HIS A 487 3.03 4.86 -1.65
C HIS A 487 3.10 5.88 -2.80
N LEU A 488 2.21 6.85 -2.80
CA LEU A 488 2.30 7.95 -3.75
C LEU A 488 3.63 8.70 -3.63
N LEU A 489 4.09 8.99 -2.42
CA LEU A 489 5.38 9.66 -2.21
C LEU A 489 6.54 8.77 -2.67
N ARG A 490 6.48 7.46 -2.45
CA ARG A 490 7.44 6.49 -3.00
C ARG A 490 7.42 6.51 -4.53
N PHE A 491 6.26 6.42 -5.16
CA PHE A 491 6.13 6.53 -6.62
C PHE A 491 6.78 7.80 -7.17
N LEU A 492 6.54 8.95 -6.55
CA LEU A 492 7.11 10.23 -6.98
C LEU A 492 8.64 10.32 -6.74
N ALA A 493 9.17 9.61 -5.75
CA ALA A 493 10.60 9.51 -5.47
C ALA A 493 11.33 8.48 -6.37
N MET A 494 10.60 7.54 -7.00
CA MET A 494 11.16 6.45 -7.80
C MET A 494 12.11 6.88 -8.92
N PRO A 495 11.88 7.99 -9.67
CA PRO A 495 12.84 8.41 -10.68
C PRO A 495 14.24 8.65 -10.12
N THR A 496 14.35 9.16 -8.90
CA THR A 496 15.63 9.36 -8.22
C THR A 496 16.24 8.03 -7.78
N ALA A 497 15.46 7.18 -7.09
CA ALA A 497 15.89 5.88 -6.61
C ALA A 497 16.36 4.96 -7.76
N LEU A 498 15.58 4.90 -8.85
CA LEU A 498 15.95 4.12 -10.03
C LEU A 498 17.18 4.70 -10.75
N GLY A 499 17.35 6.01 -10.76
CA GLY A 499 18.54 6.68 -11.28
C GLY A 499 19.80 6.31 -10.50
N ASP A 500 19.72 6.22 -9.19
CA ASP A 500 20.83 5.83 -8.30
C ASP A 500 21.14 4.33 -8.44
N TRP A 501 20.12 3.48 -8.52
CA TRP A 501 20.26 2.05 -8.81
C TRP A 501 20.96 1.80 -10.16
N LEU A 502 20.53 2.51 -11.22
CA LEU A 502 21.20 2.43 -12.52
C LEU A 502 22.65 2.91 -12.45
N ALA A 503 22.95 3.96 -11.70
CA ALA A 503 24.32 4.43 -11.53
C ALA A 503 25.19 3.42 -10.81
N TRP A 504 24.66 2.70 -9.82
CA TRP A 504 25.32 1.60 -9.14
C TRP A 504 25.62 0.44 -10.09
N ILE A 505 24.64 -0.02 -10.89
CA ILE A 505 24.86 -1.08 -11.90
C ILE A 505 25.95 -0.67 -12.89
N PHE A 506 25.97 0.58 -13.34
CA PHE A 506 27.03 1.08 -14.22
C PHE A 506 28.42 0.97 -13.59
N LYS A 507 28.55 1.26 -12.28
CA LYS A 507 29.82 1.11 -11.55
C LYS A 507 30.24 -0.36 -11.48
N LEU A 508 29.32 -1.25 -11.14
CA LEU A 508 29.59 -2.70 -11.13
C LEU A 508 30.04 -3.18 -12.51
N TRP A 509 29.33 -2.81 -13.56
CA TRP A 509 29.69 -3.20 -14.90
C TRP A 509 31.10 -2.72 -15.31
N ILE A 510 31.45 -1.47 -14.99
CA ILE A 510 32.80 -0.94 -15.29
C ILE A 510 33.88 -1.75 -14.56
N LYS A 511 33.62 -2.13 -13.31
CA LYS A 511 34.54 -2.91 -12.47
C LYS A 511 34.73 -4.34 -13.01
N TYR A 512 33.65 -4.96 -13.48
CA TYR A 512 33.64 -6.38 -13.91
C TYR A 512 33.47 -6.59 -15.42
N LYS A 513 33.65 -5.56 -16.25
CA LYS A 513 33.42 -5.58 -17.71
C LYS A 513 34.20 -6.68 -18.48
N ASP A 514 35.36 -7.07 -17.98
CA ASP A 514 36.22 -8.06 -18.64
C ASP A 514 35.67 -9.49 -18.46
N VAL A 515 34.74 -9.69 -17.53
CA VAL A 515 34.03 -10.96 -17.27
C VAL A 515 32.65 -10.94 -17.92
N ALA A 516 31.99 -9.78 -18.02
CA ALA A 516 30.56 -9.64 -18.31
C ALA A 516 30.15 -9.46 -19.78
N GLY A 517 31.09 -9.28 -20.72
CA GLY A 517 30.96 -9.38 -22.20
C GLY A 517 29.77 -8.75 -22.98
N HIS A 518 28.73 -8.19 -22.32
CA HIS A 518 27.45 -7.81 -22.95
C HIS A 518 27.34 -6.31 -23.28
N VAL A 519 27.68 -5.92 -24.51
CA VAL A 519 27.63 -4.53 -24.99
C VAL A 519 26.16 -4.04 -25.15
N ASP A 520 25.23 -4.91 -25.55
CA ASP A 520 23.83 -4.57 -25.79
C ASP A 520 23.07 -4.23 -24.51
N PHE A 521 23.38 -4.86 -23.39
CA PHE A 521 22.80 -4.58 -22.08
C PHE A 521 23.05 -3.13 -21.64
N MET A 522 24.26 -2.65 -21.84
CA MET A 522 24.61 -1.26 -21.51
C MET A 522 23.84 -0.23 -22.35
N GLY A 523 23.54 -0.59 -23.59
CA GLY A 523 22.67 0.23 -24.45
C GLY A 523 21.25 0.37 -23.86
N ARG A 524 20.66 -0.74 -23.40
CA ARG A 524 19.34 -0.77 -22.76
C ARG A 524 19.33 -0.01 -21.43
N LEU A 525 20.31 -0.21 -20.55
CA LEU A 525 20.41 0.54 -19.28
C LEU A 525 20.54 2.05 -19.50
N ARG A 526 21.34 2.49 -20.50
CA ARG A 526 21.45 3.90 -20.84
C ARG A 526 20.12 4.47 -21.33
N ASN A 527 19.38 3.72 -22.13
CA ASN A 527 18.05 4.13 -22.60
C ASN A 527 17.08 4.23 -21.43
N LEU A 528 17.03 3.23 -20.55
CA LEU A 528 16.20 3.25 -19.34
C LEU A 528 16.53 4.49 -18.49
N ARG A 529 17.81 4.76 -18.23
CA ARG A 529 18.22 5.96 -17.48
C ARG A 529 17.74 7.25 -18.12
N LYS A 530 17.86 7.37 -19.45
CA LYS A 530 17.37 8.55 -20.19
C LYS A 530 15.85 8.73 -20.01
N ARG A 531 15.08 7.65 -20.09
CA ARG A 531 13.62 7.63 -19.91
C ARG A 531 13.25 8.07 -18.49
N VAL A 532 13.91 7.52 -17.46
CA VAL A 532 13.72 7.88 -16.06
C VAL A 532 13.95 9.37 -15.82
N MET A 533 15.03 9.93 -16.35
CA MET A 533 15.33 11.36 -16.22
C MET A 533 14.31 12.23 -16.95
N ALA A 534 13.81 11.79 -18.11
CA ALA A 534 12.76 12.49 -18.83
C ALA A 534 11.43 12.48 -18.05
N ALA A 535 11.06 11.35 -17.41
CA ALA A 535 9.88 11.26 -16.54
C ALA A 535 10.00 12.21 -15.35
N GLN A 536 11.15 12.23 -14.67
CA GLN A 536 11.37 13.13 -13.55
C GLN A 536 11.17 14.62 -13.94
N THR A 537 11.65 14.98 -15.13
CA THR A 537 11.48 16.35 -15.65
C THR A 537 10.00 16.65 -15.90
N LYS A 538 9.25 15.72 -16.52
CA LYS A 538 7.82 15.88 -16.82
C LYS A 538 6.98 15.94 -15.54
N LEU A 539 7.30 15.11 -14.52
CA LEU A 539 6.59 15.13 -13.24
C LEU A 539 6.72 16.47 -12.49
N LYS A 540 7.85 17.15 -12.66
CA LYS A 540 8.12 18.46 -12.04
C LYS A 540 7.66 19.65 -12.89
N ASP A 541 7.33 19.44 -14.15
CA ASP A 541 6.88 20.49 -15.06
C ASP A 541 5.42 20.88 -14.78
N PRO A 542 5.15 22.07 -14.22
CA PRO A 542 3.80 22.49 -13.87
C PRO A 542 2.91 22.77 -15.08
N ASP A 543 3.47 22.88 -16.29
CA ASP A 543 2.71 23.04 -17.52
C ASP A 543 2.35 21.70 -18.17
N TYR A 544 3.02 20.63 -17.75
CA TYR A 544 2.78 19.27 -18.22
C TYR A 544 1.96 18.43 -17.24
N THR A 545 2.31 18.49 -15.95
CA THR A 545 1.72 17.68 -14.88
C THR A 545 0.92 18.54 -13.92
N GLU A 546 -0.30 18.10 -13.61
CA GLU A 546 -1.14 18.65 -12.55
C GLU A 546 -1.28 17.65 -11.42
N PHE A 547 -0.95 18.06 -10.20
CA PHE A 547 -1.20 17.27 -9.01
C PHE A 547 -2.48 17.76 -8.30
N ILE A 548 -3.41 16.85 -8.03
CA ILE A 548 -4.69 17.14 -7.38
C ILE A 548 -4.75 16.38 -6.05
N GLY A 549 -4.79 17.11 -4.94
CA GLY A 549 -4.99 16.52 -3.62
C GLY A 549 -6.47 16.31 -3.33
N VAL A 550 -6.87 15.15 -2.81
CA VAL A 550 -8.24 14.88 -2.36
C VAL A 550 -8.27 14.80 -0.85
N ILE A 551 -9.18 15.55 -0.22
CA ILE A 551 -9.33 15.65 1.23
C ILE A 551 -10.79 15.53 1.66
N GLN A 552 -10.99 15.25 2.93
CA GLN A 552 -12.25 15.39 3.65
C GLN A 552 -12.02 16.25 4.90
N ASN A 553 -13.06 16.88 5.44
CA ASN A 553 -12.95 17.74 6.61
C ASN A 553 -12.84 16.92 7.92
N GLN A 554 -11.73 16.18 8.07
CA GLN A 554 -11.36 15.42 9.26
C GLN A 554 -9.95 15.80 9.67
N ALA A 555 -9.69 15.98 10.96
CA ALA A 555 -8.42 16.50 11.47
C ALA A 555 -7.21 15.67 11.00
N ALA A 556 -7.29 14.34 11.09
CA ALA A 556 -6.23 13.43 10.65
C ALA A 556 -5.98 13.49 9.14
N ILE A 557 -7.04 13.66 8.32
CA ILE A 557 -6.91 13.80 6.86
C ILE A 557 -6.24 15.13 6.50
N LEU A 558 -6.64 16.20 7.17
CA LEU A 558 -6.10 17.54 6.93
C LEU A 558 -4.62 17.63 7.31
N ALA A 559 -4.25 17.06 8.47
CA ALA A 559 -2.84 17.00 8.91
C ALA A 559 -1.97 16.24 7.91
N GLU A 560 -2.43 15.09 7.43
CA GLU A 560 -1.73 14.30 6.42
C GLU A 560 -1.62 15.02 5.08
N ALA A 561 -2.70 15.68 4.64
CA ALA A 561 -2.68 16.48 3.41
C ALA A 561 -1.71 17.67 3.48
N GLN A 562 -1.54 18.29 4.65
CA GLN A 562 -0.53 19.32 4.87
C GLN A 562 0.89 18.77 4.76
N ARG A 563 1.16 17.61 5.38
CA ARG A 563 2.46 16.92 5.26
C ARG A 563 2.75 16.57 3.80
N LEU A 564 1.76 15.99 3.09
CA LEU A 564 1.88 15.68 1.67
C LEU A 564 2.23 16.93 0.84
N ASN A 565 1.49 18.02 1.02
CA ASN A 565 1.72 19.28 0.30
C ASN A 565 3.13 19.83 0.57
N GLN A 566 3.62 19.75 1.81
CA GLN A 566 4.98 20.16 2.16
C GLN A 566 6.03 19.31 1.43
N THR A 567 5.86 17.99 1.44
CA THR A 567 6.79 17.07 0.76
C THR A 567 6.78 17.27 -0.76
N LEU A 568 5.61 17.47 -1.38
CA LEU A 568 5.51 17.79 -2.81
C LEU A 568 6.26 19.08 -3.15
N PHE A 569 6.12 20.11 -2.32
CA PHE A 569 6.84 21.35 -2.50
C PHE A 569 8.37 21.15 -2.42
N GLU A 570 8.86 20.36 -1.45
CA GLU A 570 10.28 20.01 -1.31
C GLU A 570 10.80 19.21 -2.52
N MET A 571 9.96 18.35 -3.10
CA MET A 571 10.27 17.60 -4.33
C MET A 571 10.21 18.47 -5.60
N GLY A 572 9.71 19.69 -5.51
CA GLY A 572 9.52 20.60 -6.63
C GLY A 572 8.30 20.28 -7.50
N ILE A 573 7.29 19.61 -6.94
CA ILE A 573 6.03 19.29 -7.61
C ILE A 573 4.97 20.33 -7.20
N CYS A 574 4.31 20.94 -8.20
CA CYS A 574 3.31 21.97 -7.96
C CYS A 574 1.93 21.34 -7.74
N GLN A 575 1.25 21.74 -6.67
CA GLN A 575 -0.15 21.40 -6.40
C GLN A 575 -0.99 22.67 -6.44
N ARG A 576 -1.83 22.83 -7.46
CA ARG A 576 -2.69 24.01 -7.63
C ARG A 576 -4.13 23.77 -7.15
N TYR A 577 -4.56 22.52 -7.14
CA TYR A 577 -5.93 22.14 -6.79
C TYR A 577 -5.98 21.18 -5.60
N THR A 578 -7.00 21.40 -4.77
CA THR A 578 -7.39 20.45 -3.73
C THR A 578 -8.90 20.22 -3.83
N VAL A 579 -9.32 18.96 -3.90
CA VAL A 579 -10.74 18.58 -3.87
C VAL A 579 -11.17 18.33 -2.43
N HIS A 580 -12.08 19.14 -1.93
CA HIS A 580 -12.78 18.89 -0.67
C HIS A 580 -13.98 17.99 -0.98
N ASN A 581 -13.76 16.68 -0.87
CA ASN A 581 -14.79 15.67 -1.08
C ASN A 581 -15.72 15.54 0.14
N ARG A 582 -16.96 15.12 -0.09
CA ARG A 582 -18.05 15.08 0.93
C ARG A 582 -18.24 16.45 1.60
N TYR A 583 -18.16 17.51 0.79
CA TYR A 583 -18.34 18.87 1.25
C TYR A 583 -19.74 19.10 1.81
N ILE A 584 -19.80 19.69 3.02
CA ILE A 584 -21.01 20.12 3.68
C ILE A 584 -20.94 21.65 3.88
N PRO A 585 -21.91 22.45 3.41
CA PRO A 585 -21.85 23.91 3.46
C PRO A 585 -21.61 24.50 4.86
N ASP A 586 -22.20 23.90 5.89
CA ASP A 586 -22.12 24.39 7.27
C ASP A 586 -20.84 23.95 8.02
N GLN A 587 -19.95 23.20 7.35
CA GLN A 587 -18.70 22.71 7.91
C GLN A 587 -17.50 23.16 7.05
N PRO A 588 -17.11 24.45 7.07
CA PRO A 588 -15.97 24.92 6.31
C PRO A 588 -14.66 24.33 6.84
N LEU A 589 -13.66 24.24 5.94
CA LEU A 589 -12.31 23.86 6.34
C LEU A 589 -11.76 24.87 7.39
N PRO A 590 -11.02 24.41 8.41
CA PRO A 590 -10.44 25.28 9.40
C PRO A 590 -9.36 26.17 8.78
N GLY A 591 -9.55 27.50 8.82
CA GLY A 591 -8.57 28.51 8.39
C GLY A 591 -8.09 28.37 6.94
N ALA A 592 -6.97 29.04 6.63
CA ALA A 592 -6.32 28.95 5.31
C ALA A 592 -5.30 27.80 5.29
N ILE A 593 -5.77 26.56 5.34
CA ILE A 593 -4.90 25.35 5.35
C ILE A 593 -4.12 25.25 4.03
N PHE A 594 -4.74 25.65 2.91
CA PHE A 594 -4.15 25.60 1.57
C PHE A 594 -4.20 26.96 0.87
N PRO A 595 -3.42 27.97 1.33
CA PRO A 595 -3.59 29.35 0.92
C PRO A 595 -3.22 29.67 -0.54
N ARG A 596 -2.57 28.73 -1.22
CA ARG A 596 -2.11 28.87 -2.62
C ARG A 596 -2.85 27.96 -3.59
N GLN A 597 -3.87 27.24 -3.13
CA GLN A 597 -4.58 26.25 -3.92
C GLN A 597 -6.04 26.66 -4.13
N THR A 598 -6.58 26.27 -5.27
CA THR A 598 -8.02 26.35 -5.54
C THR A 598 -8.69 25.14 -4.89
N ILE A 599 -9.66 25.41 -4.00
CA ILE A 599 -10.42 24.36 -3.34
C ILE A 599 -11.68 24.08 -4.18
N VAL A 600 -11.67 22.96 -4.89
CA VAL A 600 -12.84 22.43 -5.60
C VAL A 600 -13.70 21.66 -4.61
N ARG A 601 -14.99 21.98 -4.53
CA ARG A 601 -15.91 21.39 -3.55
C ARG A 601 -16.78 20.34 -4.23
N LEU A 602 -16.59 19.08 -3.83
CA LEU A 602 -17.45 17.98 -4.25
C LEU A 602 -18.39 17.63 -3.10
N PRO A 603 -19.68 18.00 -3.18
CA PRO A 603 -20.65 17.63 -2.17
C PRO A 603 -20.80 16.12 -2.01
N GLU A 604 -21.40 15.66 -0.91
CA GLU A 604 -21.66 14.24 -0.70
C GLU A 604 -22.56 13.69 -1.81
N LEU A 605 -22.10 12.65 -2.48
CA LEU A 605 -22.83 12.00 -3.56
C LEU A 605 -23.91 11.06 -3.01
N PRO A 606 -25.02 10.83 -3.74
CA PRO A 606 -26.06 9.92 -3.30
C PRO A 606 -25.51 8.50 -3.10
N THR A 607 -25.68 7.93 -1.90
CA THR A 607 -25.22 6.58 -1.56
C THR A 607 -26.03 5.48 -2.26
N ASN A 608 -27.24 5.80 -2.74
CA ASN A 608 -28.12 4.91 -3.49
C ASN A 608 -27.94 4.99 -5.01
N ALA A 609 -26.99 5.77 -5.50
CA ALA A 609 -26.59 5.77 -6.90
C ALA A 609 -25.51 4.69 -7.14
N THR A 610 -25.51 4.10 -8.36
CA THR A 610 -24.46 3.17 -8.75
C THR A 610 -23.09 3.87 -8.83
N PRO A 611 -21.96 3.15 -8.74
CA PRO A 611 -20.63 3.76 -8.84
C PRO A 611 -20.46 4.60 -10.12
N LEU A 612 -20.89 4.08 -11.27
CA LEU A 612 -20.83 4.81 -12.54
C LEU A 612 -21.72 6.07 -12.55
N GLU A 613 -22.92 6.02 -11.93
CA GLU A 613 -23.76 7.21 -11.77
C GLU A 613 -23.08 8.25 -10.87
N GLN A 614 -22.39 7.80 -9.80
CA GLN A 614 -21.61 8.71 -8.95
C GLN A 614 -20.47 9.38 -9.72
N VAL A 615 -19.74 8.64 -10.58
CA VAL A 615 -18.71 9.21 -11.46
C VAL A 615 -19.29 10.27 -12.40
N LYS A 616 -20.41 9.97 -13.07
CA LYS A 616 -21.09 10.91 -13.96
C LYS A 616 -21.60 12.15 -13.21
N GLY A 617 -22.21 11.97 -12.06
CA GLY A 617 -22.66 13.07 -11.21
C GLY A 617 -21.51 13.94 -10.73
N ALA A 618 -20.44 13.31 -10.20
CA ALA A 618 -19.24 14.01 -9.75
C ALA A 618 -18.59 14.82 -10.89
N SER A 619 -18.52 14.26 -12.12
CA SER A 619 -17.95 14.95 -13.27
C SER A 619 -18.66 16.28 -13.58
N CYS A 620 -19.98 16.33 -13.46
CA CYS A 620 -20.75 17.56 -13.63
C CYS A 620 -20.52 18.57 -12.50
N LEU A 621 -20.33 18.05 -11.26
CA LEU A 621 -20.19 18.91 -10.09
C LEU A 621 -18.83 19.61 -9.99
N ILE A 622 -17.74 18.93 -10.40
CA ILE A 622 -16.37 19.45 -10.25
C ILE A 622 -15.90 20.34 -11.42
N PHE A 623 -16.61 20.36 -12.55
CA PHE A 623 -16.29 21.21 -13.71
C PHE A 623 -17.32 22.32 -13.97
N SER A 624 -18.30 22.51 -13.11
CA SER A 624 -19.25 23.61 -13.25
C SER A 624 -18.54 24.94 -12.96
N ASN A 625 -18.31 25.70 -13.99
CA ASN A 625 -17.88 27.09 -13.93
C ASN A 625 -19.11 27.96 -14.19
N ASP A 626 -19.90 28.28 -13.12
CA ASP A 626 -20.81 29.44 -12.96
C ASP A 626 -21.90 29.18 -11.94
#